data_0d19e1dbcf849f2a6dc59d4049267bea
#
_entry.id   0d19e1dbcf849f2a6dc59d4049267bea
#
_cell.length_a   1.000
_cell.length_b   1.000
_cell.length_c   1.000
_cell.angle_alpha   90.00
_cell.angle_beta   90.00
_cell.angle_gamma   90.00
#
_symmetry.space_group_name_H-M   'P 1'
#
loop_
_entity.id
_entity.type
_entity.pdbx_description
1 polymer ?
#
loop_
_entity_poly.entity_id
_entity_poly.type
_entity_poly.pdbx_seq_one_letter_code
_entity_poly.pdbx_strand_id
1 'polypeptide(L)'
;MTEIQNKRIAMEKAISDNTEKKKMLAEMKSRLEESLLLYAVTDRHWLDGRTLYDVVRDSLDGGVTFLQLREKELDDETFLEEAVKLQEMAREYNVPFVINDNVDIAVKMDADGVHVGQSDMEAGNVRALIGPDKILGVSAQTVEQALLAQEKGADYLGVGAVFPTGSKDDADEVSFETLKEICDAVSIPVVAIGGITYENTPELKGSGICGIAVISAIYAQSDIKAASEQLKAVTQKMIAE
;
A
#
# COMPACT_ATOMS: atom_id res chain seq x y z
N MET A 1 18.32 21.56 -35.76
CA MET A 1 18.15 22.06 -34.36
C MET A 1 19.52 22.06 -33.71
N THR A 2 19.85 23.09 -32.96
CA THR A 2 21.12 23.15 -32.23
C THR A 2 21.06 22.28 -30.96
N GLU A 3 22.23 21.85 -30.47
CA GLU A 3 22.33 21.06 -29.20
C GLU A 3 21.66 21.78 -28.02
N ILE A 4 21.74 23.10 -27.99
CA ILE A 4 21.10 23.95 -26.98
C ILE A 4 19.56 23.86 -27.07
N GLN A 5 19.01 23.86 -28.30
CA GLN A 5 17.56 23.70 -28.50
C GLN A 5 17.06 22.33 -28.03
N ASN A 6 17.83 21.26 -28.31
CA ASN A 6 17.48 19.90 -27.85
C ASN A 6 17.51 19.78 -26.31
N LYS A 7 18.55 20.37 -25.66
CA LYS A 7 18.64 20.40 -24.17
C LYS A 7 17.49 21.21 -23.57
N ARG A 8 17.11 22.34 -24.18
CA ARG A 8 15.97 23.14 -23.70
C ARG A 8 14.64 22.37 -23.81
N ILE A 9 14.36 21.71 -24.94
CA ILE A 9 13.16 20.91 -25.14
C ILE A 9 13.11 19.75 -24.14
N ALA A 10 14.23 19.04 -23.93
CA ALA A 10 14.31 17.96 -22.93
C ALA A 10 14.04 18.46 -21.50
N MET A 11 14.56 19.64 -21.16
CA MET A 11 14.34 20.26 -19.85
C MET A 11 12.88 20.71 -19.66
N GLU A 12 12.28 21.34 -20.68
CA GLU A 12 10.88 21.75 -20.65
C GLU A 12 9.96 20.53 -20.52
N LYS A 13 10.26 19.42 -21.22
CA LYS A 13 9.54 18.16 -21.09
C LYS A 13 9.66 17.56 -19.68
N ALA A 14 10.87 17.49 -19.13
CA ALA A 14 11.10 16.97 -17.78
C ALA A 14 10.37 17.79 -16.70
N ILE A 15 10.29 19.12 -16.86
CA ILE A 15 9.54 20.00 -15.96
C ILE A 15 8.03 19.73 -16.07
N SER A 16 7.51 19.56 -17.29
CA SER A 16 6.11 19.24 -17.54
C SER A 16 5.75 17.89 -16.92
N ASP A 17 6.54 16.84 -17.19
CA ASP A 17 6.35 15.49 -16.66
C ASP A 17 6.35 15.48 -15.12
N ASN A 18 7.25 16.24 -14.49
CA ASN A 18 7.31 16.38 -13.03
C ASN A 18 6.07 17.11 -12.46
N THR A 19 5.57 18.13 -13.17
CA THR A 19 4.38 18.88 -12.77
C THR A 19 3.13 18.00 -12.85
N GLU A 20 2.96 17.24 -13.92
CA GLU A 20 1.84 16.30 -14.09
C GLU A 20 1.89 15.19 -13.03
N LYS A 21 3.08 14.65 -12.76
CA LYS A 21 3.25 13.64 -11.71
C LYS A 21 2.90 14.17 -10.33
N LYS A 22 3.32 15.37 -9.96
CA LYS A 22 2.94 16.01 -8.69
C LYS A 22 1.44 16.20 -8.57
N LYS A 23 0.77 16.61 -9.66
CA LYS A 23 -0.69 16.74 -9.69
C LYS A 23 -1.36 15.38 -9.47
N MET A 24 -0.91 14.34 -10.14
CA MET A 24 -1.42 12.97 -9.97
C MET A 24 -1.26 12.49 -8.54
N LEU A 25 -0.09 12.68 -7.92
CA LEU A 25 0.15 12.30 -6.51
C LEU A 25 -0.73 13.09 -5.54
N ALA A 26 -0.95 14.38 -5.79
CA ALA A 26 -1.87 15.18 -4.99
C ALA A 26 -3.32 14.70 -5.10
N GLU A 27 -3.76 14.30 -6.31
CA GLU A 27 -5.07 13.68 -6.52
C GLU A 27 -5.17 12.32 -5.82
N MET A 28 -4.14 11.47 -5.91
CA MET A 28 -4.08 10.20 -5.18
C MET A 28 -4.20 10.42 -3.66
N LYS A 29 -3.45 11.37 -3.10
CA LYS A 29 -3.51 11.69 -1.67
C LYS A 29 -4.88 12.23 -1.25
N SER A 30 -5.51 13.06 -2.08
CA SER A 30 -6.86 13.60 -1.78
C SER A 30 -7.95 12.52 -1.74
N ARG A 31 -7.70 11.36 -2.37
CA ARG A 31 -8.61 10.21 -2.43
C ARG A 31 -8.04 8.99 -1.71
N LEU A 32 -7.04 9.19 -0.84
CA LEU A 32 -6.30 8.09 -0.23
C LEU A 32 -7.21 7.15 0.57
N GLU A 33 -8.15 7.69 1.33
CA GLU A 33 -9.12 6.93 2.11
C GLU A 33 -9.95 5.99 1.21
N GLU A 34 -10.47 6.51 0.08
CA GLU A 34 -11.21 5.71 -0.90
C GLU A 34 -10.32 4.64 -1.57
N SER A 35 -9.06 5.01 -1.83
CA SER A 35 -8.09 4.10 -2.47
C SER A 35 -7.67 2.95 -1.55
N LEU A 36 -7.71 3.13 -0.23
CA LEU A 36 -7.34 2.12 0.76
C LEU A 36 -8.42 1.05 1.01
N LEU A 37 -9.56 1.08 0.31
CA LEU A 37 -10.70 0.19 0.52
C LEU A 37 -10.32 -1.30 0.44
N LEU A 38 -9.66 -1.73 -0.65
CA LEU A 38 -9.12 -3.08 -0.81
C LEU A 38 -7.64 -3.01 -1.18
N TYR A 39 -6.81 -3.21 -0.21
CA TYR A 39 -5.37 -3.07 -0.29
C TYR A 39 -4.70 -4.44 -0.42
N ALA A 40 -4.15 -4.75 -1.58
CA ALA A 40 -3.41 -5.98 -1.82
C ALA A 40 -1.92 -5.80 -1.49
N VAL A 41 -1.37 -6.71 -0.68
CA VAL A 41 0.06 -6.81 -0.39
C VAL A 41 0.60 -8.09 -1.01
N THR A 42 1.59 -7.98 -1.90
CA THR A 42 2.14 -9.15 -2.60
C THR A 42 2.97 -10.05 -1.69
N ASP A 43 3.01 -11.35 -2.03
CA ASP A 43 3.90 -12.32 -1.40
C ASP A 43 4.21 -13.46 -2.39
N ARG A 44 5.49 -13.74 -2.63
CA ARG A 44 5.94 -14.78 -3.56
C ARG A 44 5.55 -16.19 -3.15
N HIS A 45 5.30 -16.41 -1.87
CA HIS A 45 4.89 -17.71 -1.36
C HIS A 45 3.65 -18.29 -2.07
N TRP A 46 2.76 -17.42 -2.57
CA TRP A 46 1.47 -17.81 -3.14
C TRP A 46 1.42 -17.81 -4.68
N LEU A 47 2.56 -17.80 -5.37
CA LEU A 47 2.59 -17.73 -6.83
C LEU A 47 2.14 -19.03 -7.52
N ASP A 48 2.31 -20.18 -6.89
CA ASP A 48 1.92 -21.51 -7.41
C ASP A 48 2.35 -21.73 -8.89
N GLY A 49 3.60 -21.36 -9.21
CA GLY A 49 4.17 -21.47 -10.57
C GLY A 49 3.76 -20.35 -11.55
N ARG A 50 2.95 -19.40 -11.13
CA ARG A 50 2.60 -18.19 -11.90
C ARG A 50 3.65 -17.08 -11.68
N THR A 51 3.67 -16.10 -12.55
CA THR A 51 4.49 -14.89 -12.32
C THR A 51 3.79 -13.92 -11.36
N LEU A 52 4.58 -13.11 -10.63
CA LEU A 52 3.99 -12.06 -9.79
C LEU A 52 3.16 -11.07 -10.63
N TYR A 53 3.59 -10.80 -11.85
CA TYR A 53 2.89 -9.96 -12.80
C TYR A 53 1.47 -10.48 -13.14
N ASP A 54 1.33 -11.81 -13.36
CA ASP A 54 0.03 -12.41 -13.67
C ASP A 54 -0.94 -12.34 -12.49
N VAL A 55 -0.46 -12.68 -11.29
CA VAL A 55 -1.33 -12.69 -10.09
C VAL A 55 -1.73 -11.28 -9.65
N VAL A 56 -0.85 -10.29 -9.83
CA VAL A 56 -1.18 -8.89 -9.59
C VAL A 56 -2.19 -8.37 -10.60
N ARG A 57 -2.05 -8.72 -11.88
CA ARG A 57 -3.04 -8.35 -12.91
C ARG A 57 -4.41 -8.89 -12.57
N ASP A 58 -4.54 -10.17 -12.21
CA ASP A 58 -5.81 -10.76 -11.81
C ASP A 58 -6.43 -10.04 -10.59
N SER A 59 -5.62 -9.64 -9.63
CA SER A 59 -6.11 -8.91 -8.45
C SER A 59 -6.61 -7.50 -8.81
N LEU A 60 -5.92 -6.81 -9.73
CA LEU A 60 -6.35 -5.51 -10.25
C LEU A 60 -7.63 -5.63 -11.09
N ASP A 61 -7.73 -6.67 -11.93
CA ASP A 61 -8.96 -6.99 -12.69
C ASP A 61 -10.15 -7.31 -11.76
N GLY A 62 -9.87 -7.85 -10.57
CA GLY A 62 -10.85 -8.08 -9.49
C GLY A 62 -11.17 -6.84 -8.65
N GLY A 63 -10.55 -5.71 -8.97
CA GLY A 63 -10.88 -4.42 -8.38
C GLY A 63 -10.12 -4.06 -7.10
N VAL A 64 -8.91 -4.58 -6.90
CA VAL A 64 -7.97 -4.04 -5.91
C VAL A 64 -7.81 -2.53 -6.12
N THR A 65 -7.80 -1.76 -5.04
CA THR A 65 -7.80 -0.30 -5.07
C THR A 65 -6.49 0.33 -4.57
N PHE A 66 -5.61 -0.48 -3.95
CA PHE A 66 -4.28 -0.07 -3.48
C PHE A 66 -3.33 -1.27 -3.55
N LEU A 67 -2.10 -1.08 -4.02
CA LEU A 67 -1.14 -2.16 -4.22
C LEU A 67 0.17 -1.89 -3.50
N GLN A 68 0.65 -2.87 -2.72
CA GLN A 68 1.98 -2.87 -2.11
C GLN A 68 2.82 -4.02 -2.67
N LEU A 69 4.00 -3.70 -3.18
CA LEU A 69 5.00 -4.70 -3.49
C LEU A 69 5.85 -4.99 -2.25
N ARG A 70 5.67 -6.21 -1.72
CA ARG A 70 6.48 -6.77 -0.64
C ARG A 70 7.43 -7.80 -1.23
N GLU A 71 8.73 -7.52 -1.15
CA GLU A 71 9.78 -8.36 -1.66
C GLU A 71 10.85 -8.58 -0.59
N LYS A 72 11.27 -9.84 -0.40
CA LYS A 72 12.25 -10.23 0.63
C LYS A 72 13.39 -11.09 0.10
N GLU A 73 13.31 -11.57 -1.14
CA GLU A 73 14.18 -12.62 -1.67
C GLU A 73 15.04 -12.15 -2.85
N LEU A 74 14.64 -11.10 -3.56
CA LEU A 74 15.36 -10.59 -4.72
C LEU A 74 16.52 -9.67 -4.31
N ASP A 75 17.55 -9.67 -5.17
CA ASP A 75 18.55 -8.60 -5.15
C ASP A 75 17.94 -7.27 -5.63
N ASP A 76 18.60 -6.17 -5.30
CA ASP A 76 18.10 -4.82 -5.56
C ASP A 76 17.86 -4.52 -7.04
N GLU A 77 18.65 -5.08 -7.97
CA GLU A 77 18.53 -4.84 -9.41
C GLU A 77 17.26 -5.52 -9.94
N THR A 78 17.09 -6.80 -9.63
CA THR A 78 15.92 -7.59 -10.02
C THR A 78 14.65 -7.04 -9.36
N PHE A 79 14.73 -6.64 -8.08
CA PHE A 79 13.60 -6.00 -7.38
C PHE A 79 13.18 -4.70 -8.08
N LEU A 80 14.14 -3.84 -8.42
CA LEU A 80 13.87 -2.57 -9.11
C LEU A 80 13.18 -2.78 -10.46
N GLU A 81 13.68 -3.74 -11.27
CA GLU A 81 13.08 -4.05 -12.57
C GLU A 81 11.63 -4.53 -12.46
N GLU A 82 11.36 -5.41 -11.49
CA GLU A 82 10.02 -5.91 -11.25
C GLU A 82 9.08 -4.82 -10.71
N ALA A 83 9.56 -4.02 -9.77
CA ALA A 83 8.82 -2.92 -9.18
C ALA A 83 8.38 -1.88 -10.23
N VAL A 84 9.27 -1.52 -11.17
CA VAL A 84 8.93 -0.61 -12.28
C VAL A 84 7.81 -1.17 -13.15
N LYS A 85 7.88 -2.45 -13.52
CA LYS A 85 6.83 -3.11 -14.35
C LYS A 85 5.47 -3.15 -13.63
N LEU A 86 5.48 -3.44 -12.32
CA LEU A 86 4.25 -3.48 -11.54
C LEU A 86 3.66 -2.09 -11.31
N GLN A 87 4.50 -1.06 -11.14
CA GLN A 87 4.04 0.32 -11.05
C GLN A 87 3.37 0.78 -12.36
N GLU A 88 3.96 0.45 -13.52
CA GLU A 88 3.35 0.75 -14.82
C GLU A 88 1.98 0.09 -14.95
N MET A 89 1.85 -1.18 -14.57
CA MET A 89 0.56 -1.87 -14.55
C MET A 89 -0.43 -1.20 -13.59
N ALA A 90 -0.05 -0.90 -12.35
CA ALA A 90 -0.94 -0.24 -11.38
C ALA A 90 -1.47 1.11 -11.90
N ARG A 91 -0.63 1.86 -12.65
CA ARG A 91 -1.03 3.12 -13.29
C ARG A 91 -2.10 2.93 -14.37
N GLU A 92 -2.07 1.83 -15.15
CA GLU A 92 -3.11 1.52 -16.13
C GLU A 92 -4.49 1.37 -15.47
N TYR A 93 -4.52 0.91 -14.21
CA TYR A 93 -5.74 0.76 -13.39
C TYR A 93 -6.05 1.97 -12.51
N ASN A 94 -5.21 3.01 -12.53
CA ASN A 94 -5.28 4.16 -11.61
C ASN A 94 -5.21 3.77 -10.13
N VAL A 95 -4.42 2.75 -9.79
CA VAL A 95 -4.23 2.21 -8.45
C VAL A 95 -2.90 2.73 -7.89
N PRO A 96 -2.87 3.35 -6.69
CA PRO A 96 -1.63 3.75 -6.04
C PRO A 96 -0.73 2.53 -5.77
N PHE A 97 0.58 2.71 -5.98
CA PHE A 97 1.58 1.67 -5.82
C PHE A 97 2.66 2.08 -4.83
N VAL A 98 2.85 1.28 -3.79
CA VAL A 98 3.86 1.55 -2.75
C VAL A 98 4.83 0.36 -2.60
N ILE A 99 6.06 0.67 -2.19
CA ILE A 99 7.09 -0.32 -1.88
C ILE A 99 7.08 -0.61 -0.37
N ASN A 100 7.20 -1.88 0.02
CA ASN A 100 7.33 -2.27 1.41
C ASN A 100 8.79 -2.14 1.89
N ASP A 101 9.04 -1.46 3.01
CA ASP A 101 10.29 -1.30 3.77
C ASP A 101 11.46 -0.68 2.98
N ASN A 102 11.67 -1.01 1.73
CA ASN A 102 12.83 -0.58 0.96
C ASN A 102 12.68 0.85 0.42
N VAL A 103 13.05 1.84 1.26
CA VAL A 103 12.98 3.27 0.93
C VAL A 103 13.90 3.63 -0.26
N ASP A 104 15.06 2.98 -0.36
CA ASP A 104 16.03 3.25 -1.44
C ASP A 104 15.47 2.86 -2.81
N ILE A 105 14.83 1.69 -2.92
CA ILE A 105 14.12 1.28 -4.14
C ILE A 105 12.96 2.24 -4.44
N ALA A 106 12.16 2.60 -3.43
CA ALA A 106 11.05 3.53 -3.62
C ALA A 106 11.52 4.89 -4.18
N VAL A 107 12.64 5.41 -3.70
CA VAL A 107 13.25 6.65 -4.20
C VAL A 107 13.83 6.47 -5.61
N LYS A 108 14.59 5.39 -5.86
CA LYS A 108 15.23 5.12 -7.16
C LYS A 108 14.23 5.00 -8.30
N MET A 109 13.12 4.31 -8.09
CA MET A 109 12.08 4.11 -9.11
C MET A 109 11.05 5.24 -9.15
N ASP A 110 11.18 6.20 -8.22
CA ASP A 110 10.20 7.26 -8.05
C ASP A 110 8.78 6.72 -7.83
N ALA A 111 8.64 5.74 -6.89
CA ALA A 111 7.37 5.13 -6.54
C ALA A 111 6.34 6.17 -6.08
N ASP A 112 5.05 5.81 -6.06
CA ASP A 112 4.01 6.69 -5.53
C ASP A 112 4.13 6.84 -4.01
N GLY A 113 4.73 5.84 -3.34
CA GLY A 113 5.00 5.90 -1.91
C GLY A 113 5.76 4.70 -1.37
N VAL A 114 5.83 4.64 -0.05
CA VAL A 114 6.44 3.54 0.72
C VAL A 114 5.58 3.21 1.93
N HIS A 115 5.56 1.93 2.31
CA HIS A 115 5.00 1.47 3.58
C HIS A 115 6.10 0.88 4.45
N VAL A 116 6.22 1.33 5.69
CA VAL A 116 7.30 0.93 6.61
C VAL A 116 6.76 0.41 7.94
N GLY A 117 7.55 -0.43 8.61
CA GLY A 117 7.33 -0.85 9.99
C GLY A 117 7.80 0.20 11.00
N GLN A 118 7.63 -0.09 12.31
CA GLN A 118 8.05 0.82 13.40
C GLN A 118 9.58 0.96 13.47
N SER A 119 10.33 -0.14 13.30
CA SER A 119 11.78 -0.14 13.30
C SER A 119 12.39 0.72 12.18
N ASP A 120 11.74 0.71 11.00
CA ASP A 120 12.18 1.46 9.84
C ASP A 120 11.88 2.96 10.00
N MET A 121 10.80 3.29 10.69
CA MET A 121 10.47 4.67 11.08
C MET A 121 11.49 5.27 12.03
N GLU A 122 12.01 4.47 12.98
CA GLU A 122 13.03 4.91 13.94
C GLU A 122 14.41 5.05 13.30
N ALA A 123 14.75 4.18 12.34
CA ALA A 123 16.04 4.13 11.67
C ALA A 123 16.29 5.29 10.70
N GLY A 124 15.26 6.00 10.27
CA GLY A 124 15.40 7.09 9.32
C GLY A 124 14.24 8.08 9.33
N ASN A 125 14.53 9.29 8.91
CA ASN A 125 13.48 10.27 8.60
C ASN A 125 12.90 9.94 7.21
N VAL A 126 12.11 8.84 7.12
CA VAL A 126 11.53 8.34 5.86
C VAL A 126 10.83 9.46 5.08
N ARG A 127 10.06 10.28 5.79
CA ARG A 127 9.38 11.44 5.18
C ARG A 127 10.35 12.42 4.53
N ALA A 128 11.53 12.68 5.13
CA ALA A 128 12.53 13.56 4.53
C ALA A 128 13.19 12.92 3.30
N LEU A 129 13.35 11.60 3.27
CA LEU A 129 13.94 10.87 2.14
C LEU A 129 13.01 10.84 0.93
N ILE A 130 11.73 10.53 1.14
CA ILE A 130 10.75 10.42 0.04
C ILE A 130 10.12 11.76 -0.37
N GLY A 131 10.25 12.79 0.47
CA GLY A 131 9.66 14.12 0.26
C GLY A 131 8.18 14.21 0.63
N PRO A 132 7.58 15.41 0.59
CA PRO A 132 6.21 15.67 1.07
C PRO A 132 5.11 15.13 0.13
N ASP A 133 5.43 14.95 -1.15
CA ASP A 133 4.44 14.61 -2.17
C ASP A 133 4.11 13.11 -2.19
N LYS A 134 5.04 12.24 -1.75
CA LYS A 134 4.88 10.78 -1.75
C LYS A 134 3.98 10.29 -0.63
N ILE A 135 3.34 9.13 -0.86
CA ILE A 135 2.52 8.45 0.15
C ILE A 135 3.43 7.73 1.15
N LEU A 136 3.20 7.95 2.44
CA LEU A 136 3.86 7.25 3.54
C LEU A 136 2.84 6.47 4.35
N GLY A 137 2.90 5.14 4.25
CA GLY A 137 2.17 4.24 5.13
C GLY A 137 3.04 3.76 6.28
N VAL A 138 2.46 3.57 7.44
CA VAL A 138 3.17 3.06 8.63
C VAL A 138 2.34 2.01 9.34
N SER A 139 2.99 0.89 9.71
CA SER A 139 2.37 -0.13 10.57
C SER A 139 2.29 0.37 12.02
N ALA A 140 1.18 0.13 12.71
CA ALA A 140 1.00 0.43 14.14
C ALA A 140 0.21 -0.67 14.85
N GLN A 141 0.50 -0.89 16.14
CA GLN A 141 -0.16 -1.87 16.99
C GLN A 141 -0.71 -1.25 18.28
N THR A 142 -0.29 -0.02 18.62
CA THR A 142 -0.77 0.73 19.78
C THR A 142 -1.16 2.16 19.42
N VAL A 143 -1.95 2.80 20.27
CA VAL A 143 -2.34 4.21 20.11
C VAL A 143 -1.11 5.13 20.09
N GLU A 144 -0.11 4.86 20.92
CA GLU A 144 1.12 5.65 20.99
C GLU A 144 1.91 5.57 19.68
N GLN A 145 2.03 4.36 19.10
CA GLN A 145 2.68 4.16 17.79
C GLN A 145 1.92 4.89 16.69
N ALA A 146 0.59 4.82 16.70
CA ALA A 146 -0.26 5.48 15.72
C ALA A 146 -0.12 7.00 15.75
N LEU A 147 -0.18 7.61 16.94
CA LEU A 147 0.02 9.05 17.14
C LEU A 147 1.42 9.50 16.72
N LEU A 148 2.45 8.74 17.09
CA LEU A 148 3.82 9.03 16.68
C LEU A 148 4.00 8.95 15.16
N ALA A 149 3.42 7.92 14.50
CA ALA A 149 3.48 7.80 13.06
C ALA A 149 2.80 8.98 12.36
N GLN A 150 1.63 9.41 12.83
CA GLN A 150 0.94 10.61 12.33
C GLN A 150 1.79 11.87 12.52
N GLU A 151 2.40 12.07 13.71
CA GLU A 151 3.29 13.20 13.99
C GLU A 151 4.51 13.20 13.04
N LYS A 152 5.05 12.02 12.71
CA LYS A 152 6.16 11.83 11.76
C LYS A 152 5.77 11.96 10.31
N GLY A 153 4.50 12.25 10.02
CA GLY A 153 4.01 12.54 8.68
C GLY A 153 3.55 11.33 7.90
N ALA A 154 3.10 10.27 8.56
CA ALA A 154 2.37 9.19 7.90
C ALA A 154 1.09 9.73 7.25
N ASP A 155 0.78 9.25 6.05
CA ASP A 155 -0.46 9.57 5.34
C ASP A 155 -1.58 8.56 5.66
N TYR A 156 -1.23 7.33 6.07
CA TYR A 156 -2.16 6.29 6.53
C TYR A 156 -1.47 5.29 7.46
N LEU A 157 -2.27 4.53 8.18
CA LEU A 157 -1.79 3.46 9.06
C LEU A 157 -2.30 2.08 8.59
N GLY A 158 -1.43 1.06 8.71
CA GLY A 158 -1.79 -0.35 8.67
C GLY A 158 -1.78 -0.91 10.11
N VAL A 159 -2.94 -1.29 10.63
CA VAL A 159 -3.08 -1.76 12.02
C VAL A 159 -3.36 -3.26 12.06
N GLY A 160 -2.54 -3.99 12.77
CA GLY A 160 -2.68 -5.46 12.92
C GLY A 160 -1.46 -6.13 13.55
N ALA A 161 -1.53 -7.48 13.73
CA ALA A 161 -2.54 -8.37 13.12
C ALA A 161 -3.88 -8.34 13.90
N VAL A 162 -4.99 -8.12 13.19
CA VAL A 162 -6.34 -8.09 13.82
C VAL A 162 -6.99 -9.47 13.98
N PHE A 163 -6.46 -10.47 13.28
CA PHE A 163 -6.79 -11.90 13.45
C PHE A 163 -5.51 -12.72 13.40
N PRO A 164 -5.50 -13.95 13.95
CA PRO A 164 -4.35 -14.86 13.88
C PRO A 164 -3.88 -15.05 12.43
N THR A 165 -2.58 -14.93 12.17
CA THR A 165 -1.99 -14.99 10.82
C THR A 165 -0.67 -15.74 10.81
N GLY A 166 -0.40 -16.48 9.73
CA GLY A 166 0.90 -17.10 9.46
C GLY A 166 1.79 -16.28 8.51
N SER A 167 1.37 -15.08 8.08
CA SER A 167 2.12 -14.29 7.09
C SER A 167 3.23 -13.42 7.70
N LYS A 168 3.24 -13.23 9.03
CA LYS A 168 4.32 -12.60 9.81
C LYS A 168 4.49 -13.36 11.12
N ASP A 169 5.70 -13.87 11.36
CA ASP A 169 6.02 -14.69 12.55
C ASP A 169 6.02 -13.88 13.86
N ASP A 170 6.16 -12.54 13.82
CA ASP A 170 6.33 -11.63 14.96
C ASP A 170 5.16 -10.66 15.16
N ALA A 171 3.97 -10.93 14.60
CA ALA A 171 2.84 -10.02 14.73
C ALA A 171 2.08 -10.28 16.04
N ASP A 172 2.22 -9.41 17.03
CA ASP A 172 1.31 -9.35 18.18
C ASP A 172 -0.11 -9.09 17.69
N GLU A 173 -1.09 -9.76 18.31
CA GLU A 173 -2.51 -9.61 17.97
C GLU A 173 -3.04 -8.28 18.50
N VAL A 174 -3.71 -7.52 17.63
CA VAL A 174 -4.38 -6.26 17.98
C VAL A 174 -5.87 -6.53 18.15
N SER A 175 -6.41 -6.31 19.35
CA SER A 175 -7.84 -6.50 19.62
C SER A 175 -8.71 -5.49 18.84
N PHE A 176 -9.99 -5.82 18.67
CA PHE A 176 -10.97 -4.91 18.07
C PHE A 176 -11.06 -3.58 18.84
N GLU A 177 -11.01 -3.63 20.18
CA GLU A 177 -11.03 -2.44 21.04
C GLU A 177 -9.80 -1.56 20.77
N THR A 178 -8.60 -2.13 20.70
CA THR A 178 -7.36 -1.40 20.40
C THR A 178 -7.39 -0.82 18.97
N LEU A 179 -7.89 -1.58 17.98
CA LEU A 179 -8.08 -1.07 16.61
C LEU A 179 -8.99 0.17 16.60
N LYS A 180 -10.11 0.09 17.32
CA LYS A 180 -11.06 1.20 17.43
C LYS A 180 -10.44 2.40 18.14
N GLU A 181 -9.73 2.20 19.26
CA GLU A 181 -9.03 3.27 19.99
C GLU A 181 -8.00 3.97 19.09
N ILE A 182 -7.27 3.22 18.26
CA ILE A 182 -6.34 3.79 17.26
C ILE A 182 -7.10 4.65 16.25
N CYS A 183 -8.20 4.14 15.69
CA CYS A 183 -9.00 4.89 14.71
C CYS A 183 -9.57 6.19 15.32
N ASP A 184 -10.02 6.13 16.58
CA ASP A 184 -10.57 7.29 17.29
C ASP A 184 -9.48 8.35 17.66
N ALA A 185 -8.21 7.92 17.79
CA ALA A 185 -7.09 8.77 18.22
C ALA A 185 -6.41 9.54 17.08
N VAL A 186 -6.46 9.03 15.84
CA VAL A 186 -5.77 9.64 14.70
C VAL A 186 -6.75 10.30 13.73
N SER A 187 -6.25 11.22 12.90
CA SER A 187 -7.03 11.88 11.85
C SER A 187 -6.70 11.38 10.44
N ILE A 188 -5.71 10.49 10.31
CA ILE A 188 -5.31 9.88 9.04
C ILE A 188 -6.05 8.54 8.85
N PRO A 189 -6.27 8.10 7.60
CA PRO A 189 -6.93 6.84 7.30
C PRO A 189 -6.24 5.62 7.95
N VAL A 190 -7.03 4.66 8.39
CA VAL A 190 -6.56 3.41 8.99
C VAL A 190 -7.11 2.22 8.20
N VAL A 191 -6.25 1.28 7.83
CA VAL A 191 -6.64 -0.04 7.30
C VAL A 191 -6.30 -1.12 8.30
N ALA A 192 -7.16 -2.12 8.44
CA ALA A 192 -6.86 -3.33 9.21
C ALA A 192 -6.05 -4.32 8.36
N ILE A 193 -5.11 -5.02 8.98
CA ILE A 193 -4.29 -6.05 8.33
C ILE A 193 -4.07 -7.24 9.27
N GLY A 194 -3.83 -8.42 8.68
CA GLY A 194 -3.46 -9.65 9.38
C GLY A 194 -4.64 -10.58 9.62
N GLY A 195 -4.58 -11.77 9.02
CA GLY A 195 -5.56 -12.85 9.17
C GLY A 195 -6.96 -12.55 8.62
N ILE A 196 -7.13 -11.47 7.87
CA ILE A 196 -8.43 -11.07 7.32
C ILE A 196 -8.81 -11.99 6.16
N THR A 197 -10.06 -12.46 6.16
CA THR A 197 -10.70 -13.27 5.12
C THR A 197 -12.05 -12.67 4.74
N TYR A 198 -12.68 -13.23 3.70
CA TYR A 198 -14.05 -12.85 3.33
C TYR A 198 -15.03 -13.06 4.50
N GLU A 199 -14.87 -14.18 5.24
CA GLU A 199 -15.79 -14.58 6.31
C GLU A 199 -15.71 -13.67 7.53
N ASN A 200 -14.47 -13.25 7.93
CA ASN A 200 -14.29 -12.46 9.15
C ASN A 200 -14.26 -10.93 8.92
N THR A 201 -14.19 -10.46 7.67
CA THR A 201 -14.26 -9.01 7.35
C THR A 201 -15.45 -8.30 8.03
N PRO A 202 -16.68 -8.87 8.09
CA PRO A 202 -17.81 -8.20 8.76
C PRO A 202 -17.62 -7.96 10.26
N GLU A 203 -16.72 -8.70 10.92
CA GLU A 203 -16.42 -8.54 12.36
C GLU A 203 -15.70 -7.22 12.67
N LEU A 204 -15.12 -6.58 11.65
CA LEU A 204 -14.43 -5.27 11.77
C LEU A 204 -15.38 -4.07 11.69
N LYS A 205 -16.69 -4.31 11.52
CA LYS A 205 -17.70 -3.24 11.46
C LYS A 205 -17.69 -2.37 12.72
N GLY A 206 -17.68 -1.06 12.51
CA GLY A 206 -17.70 -0.07 13.60
C GLY A 206 -16.34 0.20 14.26
N SER A 207 -15.26 -0.39 13.76
CA SER A 207 -13.89 -0.10 14.23
C SER A 207 -13.38 1.28 13.81
N GLY A 208 -13.94 1.88 12.76
CA GLY A 208 -13.49 3.16 12.21
C GLY A 208 -12.46 3.05 11.07
N ILE A 209 -12.15 1.84 10.61
CA ILE A 209 -11.25 1.64 9.45
C ILE A 209 -11.90 2.07 8.15
N CYS A 210 -11.08 2.50 7.18
CA CYS A 210 -11.52 2.85 5.83
C CYS A 210 -11.36 1.70 4.82
N GLY A 211 -10.72 0.60 5.21
CA GLY A 211 -10.47 -0.54 4.33
C GLY A 211 -9.68 -1.65 5.00
N ILE A 212 -9.36 -2.67 4.21
CA ILE A 212 -8.58 -3.83 4.65
C ILE A 212 -7.35 -4.03 3.77
N ALA A 213 -6.24 -4.46 4.38
CA ALA A 213 -5.04 -4.90 3.68
C ALA A 213 -4.88 -6.42 3.82
N VAL A 214 -4.69 -7.12 2.71
CA VAL A 214 -4.69 -8.57 2.67
C VAL A 214 -3.57 -9.14 1.78
N ILE A 215 -3.09 -10.34 2.13
CA ILE A 215 -2.13 -11.13 1.36
C ILE A 215 -2.83 -12.40 0.86
N SER A 216 -2.93 -13.41 1.72
CA SER A 216 -3.40 -14.75 1.38
C SER A 216 -4.89 -14.80 1.01
N ALA A 217 -5.70 -13.90 1.54
CA ALA A 217 -7.12 -13.82 1.19
C ALA A 217 -7.35 -13.53 -0.32
N ILE A 218 -6.35 -12.94 -0.99
CA ILE A 218 -6.31 -12.74 -2.44
C ILE A 218 -5.40 -13.78 -3.10
N TYR A 219 -4.11 -13.78 -2.75
CA TYR A 219 -3.09 -14.48 -3.54
C TYR A 219 -3.00 -16.00 -3.29
N ALA A 220 -3.54 -16.50 -2.16
CA ALA A 220 -3.67 -17.95 -1.91
C ALA A 220 -4.91 -18.58 -2.54
N GLN A 221 -5.73 -17.81 -3.25
CA GLN A 221 -6.97 -18.30 -3.85
C GLN A 221 -6.73 -18.82 -5.28
N SER A 222 -7.46 -19.86 -5.66
CA SER A 222 -7.40 -20.43 -7.01
C SER A 222 -7.93 -19.47 -8.08
N ASP A 223 -8.87 -18.60 -7.72
CA ASP A 223 -9.42 -17.53 -8.56
C ASP A 223 -9.20 -16.18 -7.86
N ILE A 224 -8.06 -15.59 -8.13
CA ILE A 224 -7.59 -14.32 -7.53
C ILE A 224 -8.55 -13.17 -7.86
N LYS A 225 -9.06 -13.13 -9.11
CA LYS A 225 -9.99 -12.10 -9.54
C LYS A 225 -11.29 -12.18 -8.76
N ALA A 226 -11.92 -13.34 -8.72
CA ALA A 226 -13.18 -13.54 -8.00
C ALA A 226 -13.01 -13.27 -6.49
N ALA A 227 -11.89 -13.68 -5.88
CA ALA A 227 -11.58 -13.40 -4.47
C ALA A 227 -11.48 -11.89 -4.21
N SER A 228 -10.81 -11.15 -5.09
CA SER A 228 -10.69 -9.70 -4.99
C SER A 228 -12.05 -9.00 -5.12
N GLU A 229 -12.89 -9.42 -6.08
CA GLU A 229 -14.25 -8.89 -6.25
C GLU A 229 -15.12 -9.11 -4.99
N GLN A 230 -15.06 -10.31 -4.41
CA GLN A 230 -15.82 -10.66 -3.20
C GLN A 230 -15.34 -9.86 -1.98
N LEU A 231 -14.02 -9.79 -1.76
CA LEU A 231 -13.44 -9.02 -0.67
C LEU A 231 -13.79 -7.54 -0.78
N LYS A 232 -13.69 -6.96 -1.98
CA LYS A 232 -14.09 -5.58 -2.21
C LYS A 232 -15.55 -5.34 -1.84
N ALA A 233 -16.43 -6.21 -2.31
CA ALA A 233 -17.88 -6.07 -2.05
C ALA A 233 -18.23 -6.18 -0.57
N VAL A 234 -17.64 -7.16 0.16
CA VAL A 234 -17.90 -7.30 1.60
C VAL A 234 -17.31 -6.15 2.41
N THR A 235 -16.13 -5.64 2.04
CA THR A 235 -15.51 -4.47 2.69
C THR A 235 -16.33 -3.21 2.47
N GLN A 236 -16.78 -2.94 1.25
CA GLN A 236 -17.68 -1.81 0.95
C GLN A 236 -18.95 -1.85 1.79
N LYS A 237 -19.56 -3.02 1.89
CA LYS A 237 -20.77 -3.20 2.71
C LYS A 237 -20.49 -2.96 4.18
N MET A 238 -19.41 -3.50 4.71
CA MET A 238 -19.00 -3.38 6.11
C MET A 238 -18.76 -1.93 6.52
N ILE A 239 -18.09 -1.12 5.64
CA ILE A 239 -17.79 0.30 5.92
C ILE A 239 -19.04 1.17 5.80
N ALA A 240 -19.99 0.86 4.89
CA ALA A 240 -21.19 1.65 4.65
C ALA A 240 -22.28 1.50 5.74
N GLU A 241 -22.18 0.49 6.56
CA GLU A 241 -23.14 0.17 7.64
C GLU A 241 -22.63 0.59 9.02
#